data_ce294864676843d89494dd3496bc0565
#
_entry.id   ce294864676843d89494dd3496bc0565
#
_cell.length_a   1.000
_cell.length_b   1.000
_cell.length_c   1.000
_cell.angle_alpha   90.00
_cell.angle_beta   90.00
_cell.angle_gamma   90.00
#
_symmetry.space_group_name_H-M   'P 1'
#
loop_
_entity.id
_entity.type
_entity.pdbx_description
1 polymer ?
#
loop_
_entity_poly.entity_id
_entity_poly.type
_entity_poly.pdbx_seq_one_letter_code
_entity_poly.pdbx_strand_id
1 'polypeptide(L)'
;MLLVTALSMVGITNSAFAEDGVITINGKVINGTCTLTGSAGATGTANNVAVQLDTVRNTAFTAANSTTGTKDFTLTVTDGTGVAGSCDALTIGAIKNITLSGTAGTNYDSTNKSWLINTDTSAPTNKDVFVQILNVDGTTPIDFSLTRQLSASTTGAYALKARYISNKASPASQTVKTSINYTLEYN
;
A
#
# COMPACT_ATOMS: atom_id res chain seq x y z
N MET A 1 -87.53 45.61 8.98
CA MET A 1 -87.15 44.21 8.92
C MET A 1 -85.90 44.07 8.00
N LEU A 2 -84.69 44.16 8.58
CA LEU A 2 -83.43 44.11 7.85
C LEU A 2 -82.88 42.71 7.96
N LEU A 3 -82.71 42.07 6.82
CA LEU A 3 -82.10 40.76 6.72
C LEU A 3 -80.57 40.93 6.49
N VAL A 4 -79.75 40.54 7.47
CA VAL A 4 -78.31 40.58 7.36
C VAL A 4 -77.87 39.18 6.94
N THR A 5 -77.37 39.04 5.69
CA THR A 5 -76.76 37.82 5.18
C THR A 5 -75.29 37.84 5.53
N ALA A 6 -74.84 36.94 6.43
CA ALA A 6 -73.48 36.73 6.74
C ALA A 6 -72.78 35.83 5.64
N LEU A 7 -71.88 36.40 4.91
CA LEU A 7 -71.07 35.71 3.92
C LEU A 7 -69.87 35.06 4.62
N SER A 8 -69.90 33.74 4.82
CA SER A 8 -68.78 32.97 5.38
C SER A 8 -67.66 32.74 4.31
N MET A 9 -66.57 33.46 4.45
CA MET A 9 -65.34 33.17 3.66
C MET A 9 -64.66 31.87 4.16
N VAL A 10 -64.72 30.82 3.37
CA VAL A 10 -63.94 29.62 3.56
C VAL A 10 -62.53 29.93 3.10
N GLY A 11 -61.62 30.12 4.06
CA GLY A 11 -60.22 30.30 3.79
C GLY A 11 -59.58 28.94 3.31
N ILE A 12 -59.20 28.86 2.05
CA ILE A 12 -58.41 27.75 1.53
C ILE A 12 -56.99 27.96 2.04
N THR A 13 -56.59 27.20 3.07
CA THR A 13 -55.21 27.14 3.50
C THR A 13 -54.41 26.28 2.49
N ASN A 14 -53.72 26.93 1.57
CA ASN A 14 -52.70 26.25 0.74
C ASN A 14 -51.56 25.84 1.68
N SER A 15 -51.47 24.55 2.01
CA SER A 15 -50.28 23.99 2.64
C SER A 15 -49.14 24.04 1.59
N ALA A 16 -48.26 25.02 1.72
CA ALA A 16 -47.06 25.07 0.95
C ALA A 16 -46.13 23.96 1.46
N PHE A 17 -46.00 22.87 0.71
CA PHE A 17 -44.97 21.89 0.96
C PHE A 17 -43.62 22.50 0.54
N ALA A 18 -42.85 22.95 1.50
CA ALA A 18 -41.46 23.33 1.26
C ALA A 18 -40.63 22.06 1.13
N GLU A 19 -39.83 21.97 0.09
CA GLU A 19 -38.85 20.91 -0.05
C GLU A 19 -37.69 21.17 0.94
N ASP A 20 -37.55 20.32 1.95
CA ASP A 20 -36.65 20.54 3.08
C ASP A 20 -35.15 20.34 2.70
N GLY A 21 -34.85 19.71 1.56
CA GLY A 21 -33.48 19.52 1.10
C GLY A 21 -33.33 18.49 -0.03
N VAL A 22 -32.11 18.37 -0.51
CA VAL A 22 -31.70 17.43 -1.57
C VAL A 22 -30.78 16.39 -0.99
N ILE A 23 -31.03 15.11 -1.23
CA ILE A 23 -30.11 14.00 -0.94
C ILE A 23 -29.35 13.69 -2.23
N THR A 24 -28.05 13.93 -2.23
CA THR A 24 -27.18 13.59 -3.35
C THR A 24 -26.50 12.26 -3.07
N ILE A 25 -26.67 11.29 -3.96
CA ILE A 25 -26.04 9.97 -3.88
C ILE A 25 -24.99 9.88 -4.99
N ASN A 26 -23.71 9.69 -4.59
CA ASN A 26 -22.61 9.49 -5.51
C ASN A 26 -22.10 8.06 -5.38
N GLY A 27 -21.75 7.45 -6.49
CA GLY A 27 -21.19 6.11 -6.55
C GLY A 27 -20.13 6.01 -7.65
N LYS A 28 -19.27 5.00 -7.55
CA LYS A 28 -18.28 4.68 -8.56
C LYS A 28 -18.41 3.21 -8.94
N VAL A 29 -18.40 2.93 -10.23
CA VAL A 29 -18.33 1.57 -10.77
C VAL A 29 -16.98 1.44 -11.46
N ILE A 30 -16.20 0.43 -11.08
CA ILE A 30 -14.86 0.15 -11.62
C ILE A 30 -14.90 -1.10 -12.49
N ASN A 31 -14.00 -1.19 -13.46
CA ASN A 31 -13.98 -2.27 -14.48
C ASN A 31 -13.22 -3.52 -14.02
N GLY A 32 -12.91 -3.67 -12.76
CA GLY A 32 -12.21 -4.86 -12.23
C GLY A 32 -11.24 -4.53 -11.12
N THR A 33 -10.45 -5.52 -10.74
CA THR A 33 -9.37 -5.37 -9.76
C THR A 33 -8.03 -5.30 -10.47
N CYS A 34 -7.18 -4.37 -10.05
CA CYS A 34 -5.81 -4.28 -10.54
C CYS A 34 -4.85 -5.06 -9.63
N THR A 35 -3.61 -5.19 -10.07
CA THR A 35 -2.53 -5.85 -9.34
C THR A 35 -1.27 -5.01 -9.42
N LEU A 36 -0.21 -5.43 -8.74
CA LEU A 36 1.09 -4.76 -8.83
C LEU A 36 2.02 -5.46 -9.83
N THR A 37 2.77 -4.65 -10.55
CA THR A 37 3.85 -5.07 -11.44
C THR A 37 5.13 -4.38 -11.02
N GLY A 38 6.25 -5.09 -11.05
CA GLY A 38 7.57 -4.55 -10.77
C GLY A 38 8.15 -3.80 -11.97
N SER A 39 8.75 -2.63 -11.72
CA SER A 39 9.48 -1.85 -12.72
C SER A 39 10.65 -1.10 -12.07
N ALA A 40 11.55 -0.52 -12.86
CA ALA A 40 12.66 0.30 -12.41
C ALA A 40 13.43 -0.30 -11.21
N GLY A 41 13.95 -1.52 -11.35
CA GLY A 41 14.68 -2.25 -10.29
C GLY A 41 13.89 -3.41 -9.67
N ALA A 42 12.60 -3.52 -9.95
CA ALA A 42 11.80 -4.70 -9.70
C ALA A 42 11.39 -5.35 -11.02
N THR A 43 11.08 -6.63 -10.99
CA THR A 43 10.58 -7.43 -12.12
C THR A 43 9.38 -8.25 -11.70
N GLY A 44 8.68 -8.83 -12.69
CA GLY A 44 7.54 -9.70 -12.42
C GLY A 44 6.20 -8.96 -12.41
N THR A 45 5.13 -9.73 -12.49
CA THR A 45 3.76 -9.26 -12.63
C THR A 45 2.83 -9.98 -11.66
N ALA A 46 1.70 -9.37 -11.36
CA ALA A 46 0.65 -9.95 -10.52
C ALA A 46 1.20 -10.40 -9.15
N ASN A 47 1.12 -11.68 -8.86
CA ASN A 47 1.44 -12.22 -7.53
C ASN A 47 2.95 -12.43 -7.28
N ASN A 48 3.82 -12.12 -8.25
CA ASN A 48 5.24 -12.46 -8.19
C ASN A 48 6.13 -11.26 -8.58
N VAL A 49 6.08 -10.19 -7.78
CA VAL A 49 7.04 -9.09 -7.93
C VAL A 49 8.33 -9.44 -7.20
N ALA A 50 9.46 -9.31 -7.87
CA ALA A 50 10.78 -9.60 -7.33
C ALA A 50 11.69 -8.36 -7.40
N VAL A 51 12.45 -8.12 -6.33
CA VAL A 51 13.50 -7.11 -6.26
C VAL A 51 14.81 -7.83 -5.99
N GLN A 52 15.80 -7.69 -6.90
CA GLN A 52 17.11 -8.26 -6.73
C GLN A 52 18.06 -7.21 -6.17
N LEU A 53 18.47 -7.37 -4.91
CA LEU A 53 19.49 -6.53 -4.28
C LEU A 53 20.87 -6.90 -4.79
N ASP A 54 21.76 -5.91 -4.81
CA ASP A 54 23.13 -6.11 -5.24
C ASP A 54 23.95 -6.84 -4.17
N THR A 55 24.99 -7.58 -4.59
CA THR A 55 25.90 -8.26 -3.66
C THR A 55 26.72 -7.22 -2.90
N VAL A 56 26.75 -7.35 -1.58
CA VAL A 56 27.54 -6.50 -0.70
C VAL A 56 28.55 -7.31 0.10
N ARG A 57 29.65 -6.69 0.52
CA ARG A 57 30.63 -7.32 1.42
C ARG A 57 30.08 -7.28 2.86
N ASN A 58 30.36 -8.33 3.63
CA ASN A 58 29.99 -8.36 5.05
C ASN A 58 30.62 -7.23 5.88
N THR A 59 31.82 -6.78 5.50
CA THR A 59 32.53 -5.65 6.11
C THR A 59 31.85 -4.30 5.88
N ALA A 60 30.87 -4.21 4.97
CA ALA A 60 30.05 -3.01 4.80
C ALA A 60 29.09 -2.76 5.99
N PHE A 61 28.84 -3.79 6.79
CA PHE A 61 28.11 -3.65 8.06
C PHE A 61 29.11 -3.36 9.18
N THR A 62 29.25 -2.08 9.52
CA THR A 62 30.26 -1.59 10.48
C THR A 62 29.82 -1.71 11.94
N ALA A 63 28.54 -1.83 12.19
CA ALA A 63 27.94 -1.94 13.52
C ALA A 63 26.61 -2.70 13.46
N ALA A 64 26.03 -3.03 14.62
CA ALA A 64 24.65 -3.44 14.71
C ALA A 64 23.73 -2.31 14.20
N ASN A 65 22.67 -2.69 13.50
CA ASN A 65 21.71 -1.80 12.83
C ASN A 65 22.28 -0.99 11.65
N SER A 66 23.52 -1.27 11.22
CA SER A 66 24.04 -0.65 10.01
C SER A 66 23.34 -1.19 8.76
N THR A 67 23.16 -0.32 7.77
CA THR A 67 22.48 -0.62 6.52
C THR A 67 23.39 -0.45 5.33
N THR A 68 23.17 -1.23 4.27
CA THR A 68 23.94 -1.15 3.02
C THR A 68 23.14 -1.68 1.83
N GLY A 69 23.64 -1.49 0.62
CA GLY A 69 23.08 -2.06 -0.61
C GLY A 69 21.67 -1.55 -0.92
N THR A 70 21.43 -0.23 -0.71
CA THR A 70 20.14 0.38 -1.05
C THR A 70 19.91 0.34 -2.54
N LYS A 71 18.74 -0.15 -2.94
CA LYS A 71 18.28 -0.24 -4.33
C LYS A 71 16.91 0.37 -4.48
N ASP A 72 16.76 1.22 -5.49
CA ASP A 72 15.48 1.77 -5.88
C ASP A 72 14.68 0.74 -6.66
N PHE A 73 13.37 0.73 -6.48
CA PHE A 73 12.43 -0.05 -7.27
C PHE A 73 11.07 0.61 -7.30
N THR A 74 10.28 0.28 -8.30
CA THR A 74 8.92 0.82 -8.44
C THR A 74 7.91 -0.32 -8.52
N LEU A 75 6.81 -0.18 -7.79
CA LEU A 75 5.60 -0.98 -7.96
C LEU A 75 4.61 -0.15 -8.76
N THR A 76 4.06 -0.72 -9.82
CA THR A 76 3.07 -0.05 -10.68
C THR A 76 1.78 -0.85 -10.69
N VAL A 77 0.67 -0.16 -10.54
CA VAL A 77 -0.67 -0.76 -10.63
C VAL A 77 -0.99 -1.06 -12.09
N THR A 78 -1.34 -2.31 -12.38
CA THR A 78 -1.69 -2.79 -13.73
C THR A 78 -2.92 -3.72 -13.66
N ASP A 79 -3.50 -4.09 -14.80
CA ASP A 79 -4.60 -5.04 -14.89
C ASP A 79 -4.19 -6.52 -14.80
N GLY A 80 -2.94 -6.79 -14.46
CA GLY A 80 -2.35 -8.14 -14.42
C GLY A 80 -1.61 -8.54 -15.68
N THR A 81 -1.71 -7.81 -16.79
CA THR A 81 -0.90 -8.03 -18.00
C THR A 81 0.53 -7.56 -17.86
N GLY A 82 0.82 -6.75 -16.84
CA GLY A 82 2.13 -6.17 -16.59
C GLY A 82 2.41 -4.93 -17.43
N VAL A 83 1.47 -4.48 -18.23
CA VAL A 83 1.61 -3.26 -19.05
C VAL A 83 1.29 -2.04 -18.20
N ALA A 84 2.23 -1.11 -18.09
CA ALA A 84 2.01 0.15 -17.38
C ALA A 84 0.84 0.91 -18.01
N GLY A 85 -0.08 1.41 -17.17
CA GLY A 85 -1.28 2.13 -17.61
C GLY A 85 -2.42 1.24 -18.12
N SER A 86 -2.30 -0.09 -18.02
CA SER A 86 -3.39 -1.00 -18.40
C SER A 86 -4.55 -0.99 -17.40
N CYS A 87 -4.31 -0.62 -16.15
CA CYS A 87 -5.38 -0.36 -15.20
C CYS A 87 -5.96 1.03 -15.45
N ASP A 88 -7.28 1.12 -15.59
CA ASP A 88 -7.94 2.39 -15.89
C ASP A 88 -7.85 3.40 -14.72
N ALA A 89 -7.93 4.69 -15.06
CA ALA A 89 -7.77 5.77 -14.10
C ALA A 89 -8.83 5.79 -12.99
N LEU A 90 -10.05 5.30 -13.26
CA LEU A 90 -11.11 5.22 -12.27
C LEU A 90 -10.80 4.14 -11.23
N THR A 91 -10.29 3.00 -11.67
CA THR A 91 -9.88 1.89 -10.80
C THR A 91 -8.65 2.26 -9.98
N ILE A 92 -7.63 2.89 -10.58
CA ILE A 92 -6.47 3.45 -9.85
C ILE A 92 -6.95 4.44 -8.79
N GLY A 93 -7.83 5.38 -9.16
CA GLY A 93 -8.39 6.37 -8.23
C GLY A 93 -9.36 5.80 -7.18
N ALA A 94 -9.72 4.52 -7.27
CA ALA A 94 -10.48 3.81 -6.25
C ALA A 94 -9.57 3.12 -5.22
N ILE A 95 -8.28 2.92 -5.52
CA ILE A 95 -7.31 2.35 -4.57
C ILE A 95 -7.09 3.36 -3.45
N LYS A 96 -7.42 2.95 -2.25
CA LYS A 96 -7.27 3.75 -1.03
C LYS A 96 -5.88 3.61 -0.43
N ASN A 97 -5.42 2.37 -0.32
CA ASN A 97 -4.13 2.03 0.27
C ASN A 97 -3.58 0.74 -0.31
N ILE A 98 -2.28 0.54 -0.12
CA ILE A 98 -1.64 -0.77 -0.23
C ILE A 98 -1.13 -1.16 1.15
N THR A 99 -1.43 -2.38 1.56
CA THR A 99 -0.94 -2.99 2.78
C THR A 99 0.09 -4.05 2.44
N LEU A 100 1.29 -3.95 3.01
CA LEU A 100 2.30 -4.99 3.00
C LEU A 100 2.16 -5.79 4.30
N SER A 101 1.87 -7.08 4.23
CA SER A 101 1.50 -7.88 5.40
C SER A 101 2.23 -9.21 5.45
N GLY A 102 2.43 -9.71 6.66
CA GLY A 102 3.05 -10.99 6.93
C GLY A 102 2.85 -11.39 8.39
N THR A 103 3.49 -12.48 8.80
CA THR A 103 3.46 -12.98 10.17
C THR A 103 4.74 -12.63 10.91
N ALA A 104 4.61 -12.04 12.10
CA ALA A 104 5.74 -11.75 12.98
C ALA A 104 6.49 -13.04 13.34
N GLY A 105 7.81 -13.01 13.32
CA GLY A 105 8.66 -14.18 13.53
C GLY A 105 8.78 -15.11 12.32
N THR A 106 8.02 -14.90 11.26
CA THR A 106 8.08 -15.67 10.01
C THR A 106 8.50 -14.81 8.82
N ASN A 107 7.74 -13.75 8.54
CA ASN A 107 8.04 -12.84 7.43
C ASN A 107 8.86 -11.63 7.91
N TYR A 108 8.56 -11.10 9.09
CA TYR A 108 9.30 -9.98 9.68
C TYR A 108 9.64 -10.25 11.15
N ASP A 109 10.67 -9.57 11.64
CA ASP A 109 11.17 -9.72 13.01
C ASP A 109 10.12 -9.25 14.03
N SER A 110 9.90 -10.05 15.08
CA SER A 110 8.89 -9.77 16.10
C SER A 110 9.19 -8.55 16.97
N THR A 111 10.44 -8.13 17.05
CA THR A 111 10.88 -6.94 17.79
C THR A 111 11.04 -5.75 16.85
N ASN A 112 11.79 -5.93 15.75
CA ASN A 112 12.07 -4.90 14.77
C ASN A 112 11.10 -5.04 13.59
N LYS A 113 9.89 -4.52 13.72
CA LYS A 113 8.77 -4.70 12.79
C LYS A 113 9.04 -4.29 11.34
N SER A 114 10.11 -3.55 11.07
CA SER A 114 10.55 -3.15 9.73
C SER A 114 11.63 -4.06 9.12
N TRP A 115 11.99 -5.16 9.78
CA TRP A 115 13.03 -6.08 9.31
C TRP A 115 12.42 -7.35 8.76
N LEU A 116 12.51 -7.56 7.46
CA LEU A 116 12.10 -8.81 6.82
C LEU A 116 13.14 -9.90 7.11
N ILE A 117 12.66 -11.02 7.61
CA ILE A 117 13.50 -12.16 8.01
C ILE A 117 14.09 -12.83 6.76
N ASN A 118 15.36 -13.18 6.83
CA ASN A 118 15.99 -14.02 5.83
C ASN A 118 15.47 -15.46 5.94
N THR A 119 14.70 -15.90 4.96
CA THR A 119 14.11 -17.25 4.89
C THR A 119 14.93 -18.21 4.00
N ASP A 120 16.08 -17.77 3.47
CA ASP A 120 16.92 -18.62 2.63
C ASP A 120 17.40 -19.84 3.41
N THR A 121 17.15 -21.04 2.89
CA THR A 121 17.54 -22.31 3.52
C THR A 121 19.01 -22.63 3.38
N SER A 122 19.70 -21.99 2.42
CA SER A 122 21.16 -22.13 2.24
C SER A 122 21.96 -21.13 3.09
N ALA A 123 21.29 -20.19 3.76
CA ALA A 123 21.94 -19.29 4.69
C ALA A 123 22.33 -20.02 5.99
N PRO A 124 23.37 -19.55 6.72
CA PRO A 124 23.72 -20.09 8.03
C PRO A 124 22.56 -20.09 9.02
N THR A 125 22.62 -20.93 10.02
CA THR A 125 21.59 -21.00 11.09
C THR A 125 21.38 -19.63 11.76
N ASN A 126 22.46 -18.88 11.99
CA ASN A 126 22.38 -17.52 12.51
C ASN A 126 22.22 -16.53 11.36
N LYS A 127 21.01 -16.14 11.09
CA LYS A 127 20.66 -15.21 10.00
C LYS A 127 20.70 -13.78 10.54
N ASP A 128 21.86 -13.17 10.46
CA ASP A 128 22.12 -11.84 11.04
C ASP A 128 21.82 -10.69 10.08
N VAL A 129 21.47 -10.99 8.81
CA VAL A 129 21.13 -10.00 7.78
C VAL A 129 19.68 -10.12 7.43
N PHE A 130 19.00 -8.97 7.46
CA PHE A 130 17.58 -8.76 7.16
C PHE A 130 17.45 -7.79 5.99
N VAL A 131 16.22 -7.60 5.50
CA VAL A 131 15.91 -6.60 4.49
C VAL A 131 14.92 -5.60 5.06
N GLN A 132 15.12 -4.33 4.76
CA GLN A 132 14.15 -3.27 4.98
C GLN A 132 13.60 -2.76 3.66
N ILE A 133 12.31 -2.44 3.63
CA ILE A 133 11.70 -1.65 2.57
C ILE A 133 11.47 -0.24 3.13
N LEU A 134 11.90 0.77 2.39
CA LEU A 134 11.69 2.17 2.73
C LEU A 134 10.47 2.69 1.97
N ASN A 135 9.69 3.52 2.64
CA ASN A 135 8.50 4.16 2.10
C ASN A 135 8.85 5.10 0.92
N VAL A 136 7.86 5.65 0.26
CA VAL A 136 7.99 6.58 -0.87
C VAL A 136 8.81 7.83 -0.55
N ASP A 137 8.98 8.18 0.72
CA ASP A 137 9.92 9.22 1.17
C ASP A 137 11.40 8.83 1.03
N GLY A 138 11.68 7.55 0.74
CA GLY A 138 13.02 6.98 0.56
C GLY A 138 13.85 6.89 1.83
N THR A 139 13.29 7.18 2.99
CA THR A 139 14.01 7.26 4.28
C THR A 139 13.37 6.44 5.39
N THR A 140 12.06 6.48 5.51
CA THR A 140 11.32 5.82 6.58
C THR A 140 11.11 4.33 6.30
N PRO A 141 11.63 3.41 7.13
CA PRO A 141 11.37 1.98 7.00
C PRO A 141 9.88 1.67 7.22
N ILE A 142 9.33 0.81 6.36
CA ILE A 142 7.95 0.34 6.50
C ILE A 142 7.83 -0.59 7.70
N ASP A 143 6.88 -0.30 8.59
CA ASP A 143 6.50 -1.18 9.70
C ASP A 143 5.44 -2.18 9.22
N PHE A 144 5.82 -3.46 9.12
CA PHE A 144 4.96 -4.53 8.61
C PHE A 144 3.89 -5.00 9.61
N SER A 145 3.92 -4.51 10.84
CA SER A 145 2.85 -4.75 11.84
C SER A 145 1.65 -3.82 11.65
N LEU A 146 1.82 -2.74 10.88
CA LEU A 146 0.78 -1.78 10.57
C LEU A 146 0.03 -2.17 9.29
N THR A 147 -1.12 -1.56 9.08
CA THR A 147 -1.88 -1.61 7.82
C THR A 147 -1.77 -0.28 7.08
N ARG A 148 -2.07 -0.29 5.77
CA ARG A 148 -2.17 0.95 4.97
C ARG A 148 -0.87 1.76 4.90
N GLN A 149 0.26 1.05 4.78
CA GLN A 149 1.58 1.69 4.76
C GLN A 149 1.79 2.58 3.53
N LEU A 150 1.20 2.24 2.40
CA LEU A 150 1.31 3.02 1.16
C LEU A 150 -0.04 3.66 0.84
N SER A 151 -0.10 4.99 0.96
CA SER A 151 -1.30 5.78 0.64
C SER A 151 -1.60 5.75 -0.85
N ALA A 152 -2.84 6.10 -1.22
CA ALA A 152 -3.27 6.21 -2.61
C ALA A 152 -2.27 7.00 -3.48
N SER A 153 -2.01 6.49 -4.68
CA SER A 153 -1.22 7.17 -5.71
C SER A 153 -2.12 7.56 -6.87
N THR A 154 -2.03 8.80 -7.31
CA THR A 154 -2.81 9.28 -8.48
C THR A 154 -2.32 8.68 -9.80
N THR A 155 -1.08 8.23 -9.86
CA THR A 155 -0.47 7.61 -11.04
C THR A 155 -0.46 6.10 -10.98
N GLY A 156 -0.81 5.51 -9.83
CA GLY A 156 -0.68 4.07 -9.60
C GLY A 156 0.76 3.57 -9.48
N ALA A 157 1.74 4.48 -9.33
CA ALA A 157 3.15 4.13 -9.19
C ALA A 157 3.65 4.47 -7.77
N TYR A 158 4.47 3.57 -7.22
CA TYR A 158 5.04 3.65 -5.88
C TYR A 158 6.55 3.43 -5.98
N ALA A 159 7.32 4.52 -5.92
CA ALA A 159 8.78 4.48 -5.89
C ALA A 159 9.26 4.16 -4.46
N LEU A 160 9.85 3.02 -4.27
CA LEU A 160 10.30 2.48 -3.00
C LEU A 160 11.80 2.19 -3.05
N LYS A 161 12.39 1.90 -1.89
CA LYS A 161 13.76 1.42 -1.81
C LYS A 161 13.81 0.15 -0.96
N ALA A 162 14.71 -0.76 -1.29
CA ALA A 162 15.04 -1.90 -0.44
C ALA A 162 16.52 -1.86 -0.09
N ARG A 163 16.88 -2.32 1.12
CA ARG A 163 18.26 -2.36 1.58
C ARG A 163 18.49 -3.51 2.57
N TYR A 164 19.72 -3.90 2.72
CA TYR A 164 20.10 -4.79 3.81
C TYR A 164 20.26 -4.02 5.12
N ILE A 165 19.98 -4.70 6.21
CA ILE A 165 20.28 -4.29 7.59
C ILE A 165 20.83 -5.49 8.36
N SER A 166 21.79 -5.30 9.24
CA SER A 166 22.34 -6.37 10.06
C SER A 166 22.17 -6.08 11.56
N ASN A 167 21.94 -7.13 12.35
CA ASN A 167 21.87 -7.03 13.80
C ASN A 167 23.27 -6.98 14.47
N LYS A 168 24.35 -7.11 13.68
CA LYS A 168 25.74 -7.03 14.17
C LYS A 168 26.70 -6.51 13.11
N ALA A 169 27.89 -6.12 13.54
CA ALA A 169 29.01 -5.80 12.66
C ALA A 169 29.52 -7.07 11.94
N SER A 170 29.92 -6.92 10.68
CA SER A 170 30.53 -7.97 9.87
C SER A 170 29.87 -9.36 10.03
N PRO A 171 28.58 -9.50 9.70
CA PRO A 171 27.88 -10.78 9.81
C PRO A 171 28.56 -11.85 8.94
N ALA A 172 28.28 -13.12 9.23
CA ALA A 172 28.76 -14.21 8.38
C ALA A 172 28.23 -14.05 6.94
N SER A 173 29.02 -14.43 5.94
CA SER A 173 28.60 -14.45 4.54
C SER A 173 27.37 -15.34 4.39
N GLN A 174 26.33 -14.82 3.74
CA GLN A 174 25.06 -15.52 3.59
C GLN A 174 24.31 -15.05 2.35
N THR A 175 23.50 -15.94 1.80
CA THR A 175 22.44 -15.60 0.86
C THR A 175 21.25 -15.03 1.62
N VAL A 176 20.52 -14.13 1.01
CA VAL A 176 19.35 -13.49 1.62
C VAL A 176 18.16 -13.64 0.68
N LYS A 177 17.11 -14.26 1.19
CA LYS A 177 15.79 -14.35 0.53
C LYS A 177 14.72 -13.98 1.53
N THR A 178 13.78 -13.14 1.12
CA THR A 178 12.65 -12.76 1.96
C THR A 178 11.41 -12.56 1.10
N SER A 179 10.25 -12.58 1.71
CA SER A 179 8.98 -12.29 1.04
C SER A 179 8.00 -11.60 1.98
N ILE A 180 7.16 -10.78 1.41
CA ILE A 180 6.05 -10.10 2.08
C ILE A 180 4.84 -10.10 1.13
N ASN A 181 3.65 -10.28 1.66
CA ASN A 181 2.42 -10.20 0.87
C ASN A 181 1.99 -8.75 0.71
N TYR A 182 1.22 -8.47 -0.34
CA TYR A 182 0.57 -7.18 -0.50
C TYR A 182 -0.93 -7.33 -0.74
N THR A 183 -1.68 -6.30 -0.35
CA THR A 183 -3.12 -6.20 -0.59
C THR A 183 -3.45 -4.80 -1.07
N LEU A 184 -4.22 -4.68 -2.15
CA LEU A 184 -4.81 -3.44 -2.63
C LEU A 184 -6.16 -3.24 -1.95
N GLU A 185 -6.33 -2.12 -1.24
CA GLU A 185 -7.60 -1.75 -0.60
C GLU A 185 -8.31 -0.71 -1.47
N TYR A 186 -9.56 -0.98 -1.80
CA TYR A 186 -10.40 -0.08 -2.60
C TYR A 186 -11.42 0.67 -1.72
N ASN A 187 -11.86 1.86 -2.18
CA ASN A 187 -12.95 2.64 -1.58
C ASN A 187 -14.30 2.02 -1.88
#